data_8f31336660654cc7e7fba5b303b435ac
#
_entry.id   8f31336660654cc7e7fba5b303b435ac
#
_cell.length_a   1.000
_cell.length_b   1.000
_cell.length_c   1.000
_cell.angle_alpha   90.00
_cell.angle_beta   90.00
_cell.angle_gamma   90.00
#
_symmetry.space_group_name_H-M   'P 1'
#
loop_
_entity.id
_entity.type
_entity.pdbx_description
1 polymer ?
#
loop_
_entity_poly.entity_id
_entity_poly.type
_entity_poly.pdbx_seq_one_letter_code
_entity_poly.pdbx_strand_id
1 'polypeptide(L)'
;MLNLPFLRRPIALDLKKPEPSAFPPMSTAEVAVRYHGARIGGDFFDMLSIGDRLIFIMLDIAGKRDFAFHVAATVQVVFRERAEDLFSAEPVNEADAITQLVLAMNRAIMEISGTAHFSTGFAGCFHQSLGTLTYISAGYTPALVRDSHGVQELAANGLPLGLFMHATQDAQMTVLEPGAMLLLFSRGLMEARNRRTEFGIERVRQVLTSSSATSAEGLCSEVLEHALTHMHGRRIDNDLSVLALMRLAAAATALD
;
A
#
# COMPACT_ATOMS: atom_id res chain seq x y z
N MET A 1 -51.87 8.41 -0.87
CA MET A 1 -50.91 8.04 0.21
C MET A 1 -49.97 7.00 -0.39
N LEU A 2 -48.78 7.40 -0.80
CA LEU A 2 -47.71 6.55 -1.32
C LEU A 2 -46.88 6.08 -0.14
N ASN A 3 -46.95 4.82 0.18
CA ASN A 3 -46.07 4.14 1.13
C ASN A 3 -44.66 4.09 0.50
N LEU A 4 -43.72 4.84 1.07
CA LEU A 4 -42.29 4.69 0.83
C LEU A 4 -41.76 3.60 1.73
N PRO A 5 -41.31 2.43 1.21
CA PRO A 5 -40.65 1.42 2.00
C PRO A 5 -39.15 1.69 2.05
N PHE A 6 -38.62 1.53 3.26
CA PHE A 6 -37.21 1.23 3.59
C PHE A 6 -36.19 2.37 3.52
N LEU A 7 -36.33 3.33 4.44
CA LEU A 7 -35.15 3.80 5.13
C LEU A 7 -34.65 2.67 6.05
N ARG A 8 -33.74 1.82 5.55
CA ARG A 8 -32.97 0.95 6.44
C ARG A 8 -32.19 1.86 7.39
N ARG A 9 -32.50 1.77 8.68
CA ARG A 9 -31.67 2.35 9.72
C ARG A 9 -30.26 1.82 9.50
N PRO A 10 -29.22 2.67 9.53
CA PRO A 10 -27.85 2.17 9.55
C PRO A 10 -27.74 1.23 10.74
N ILE A 11 -27.40 -0.02 10.50
CA ILE A 11 -26.97 -0.95 11.53
C ILE A 11 -25.81 -0.24 12.20
N ALA A 12 -25.91 0.04 13.49
CA ALA A 12 -24.77 0.49 14.28
C ALA A 12 -23.77 -0.67 14.29
N LEU A 13 -22.90 -0.70 13.28
CA LEU A 13 -21.76 -1.58 13.25
C LEU A 13 -20.86 -1.16 14.41
N ASP A 14 -20.60 -2.10 15.29
CA ASP A 14 -19.57 -1.99 16.33
C ASP A 14 -18.26 -1.75 15.58
N LEU A 15 -17.81 -0.48 15.53
CA LEU A 15 -16.68 -0.03 14.71
C LEU A 15 -15.40 -0.65 15.28
N LYS A 16 -15.09 -1.86 14.86
CA LYS A 16 -13.82 -2.49 15.17
C LYS A 16 -12.72 -1.66 14.52
N LYS A 17 -11.70 -1.37 15.31
CA LYS A 17 -10.47 -0.81 14.76
C LYS A 17 -9.76 -1.90 13.96
N PRO A 18 -9.01 -1.56 12.89
CA PRO A 18 -8.17 -2.54 12.23
C PRO A 18 -7.16 -3.13 13.23
N GLU A 19 -6.90 -4.41 13.09
CA GLU A 19 -5.89 -5.09 13.89
C GLU A 19 -4.48 -4.67 13.45
N PRO A 20 -3.50 -4.72 14.34
CA PRO A 20 -2.11 -4.49 13.96
C PRO A 20 -1.67 -5.47 12.86
N SER A 21 -0.98 -4.98 11.85
CA SER A 21 -0.37 -5.81 10.81
C SER A 21 0.86 -6.53 11.36
N ALA A 22 0.96 -7.81 11.06
CA ALA A 22 2.15 -8.59 11.37
C ALA A 22 3.14 -8.51 10.20
N PHE A 23 4.44 -8.38 10.52
CA PHE A 23 5.50 -8.45 9.52
C PHE A 23 6.00 -9.89 9.43
N PRO A 24 5.70 -10.62 8.35
CA PRO A 24 6.11 -12.00 8.23
C PRO A 24 7.63 -12.08 8.01
N PRO A 25 8.30 -13.07 8.61
CA PRO A 25 9.69 -13.34 8.30
C PRO A 25 9.80 -13.81 6.84
N MET A 26 10.78 -13.27 6.12
CA MET A 26 11.08 -13.65 4.75
C MET A 26 12.56 -14.02 4.62
N SER A 27 12.87 -15.01 3.78
CA SER A 27 14.25 -15.48 3.58
C SER A 27 15.01 -14.68 2.52
N THR A 28 14.30 -14.12 1.54
CA THR A 28 14.89 -13.47 0.36
C THR A 28 14.55 -11.98 0.26
N ALA A 29 13.78 -11.45 1.20
CA ALA A 29 13.40 -10.05 1.22
C ALA A 29 13.21 -9.53 2.65
N GLU A 30 13.22 -8.22 2.79
CA GLU A 30 12.80 -7.50 3.99
C GLU A 30 11.65 -6.55 3.63
N VAL A 31 10.70 -6.40 4.53
CA VAL A 31 9.64 -5.40 4.43
C VAL A 31 9.59 -4.59 5.71
N ALA A 32 9.42 -3.29 5.57
CA ALA A 32 9.26 -2.38 6.70
C ALA A 32 8.23 -1.30 6.37
N VAL A 33 7.58 -0.79 7.41
CA VAL A 33 6.69 0.36 7.32
C VAL A 33 7.04 1.35 8.43
N ARG A 34 7.11 2.62 8.06
CA ARG A 34 7.18 3.73 9.01
C ARG A 34 5.96 4.62 8.84
N TYR A 35 5.41 5.01 9.95
CA TYR A 35 4.22 5.84 10.03
C TYR A 35 4.44 7.00 11.00
N HIS A 36 4.10 8.20 10.55
CA HIS A 36 4.08 9.39 11.40
C HIS A 36 2.74 10.10 11.21
N GLY A 37 1.83 9.91 12.16
CA GLY A 37 0.44 10.31 12.01
C GLY A 37 0.13 11.67 12.64
N ALA A 38 -0.65 12.46 11.92
CA ALA A 38 -1.34 13.61 12.48
C ALA A 38 -2.64 13.21 13.21
N ARG A 39 -2.94 11.92 13.33
CA ARG A 39 -4.18 11.33 13.86
C ARG A 39 -5.42 11.59 13.00
N ILE A 40 -5.23 11.89 11.74
CA ILE A 40 -6.34 12.06 10.80
C ILE A 40 -6.84 10.70 10.37
N GLY A 41 -5.94 9.70 10.27
CA GLY A 41 -6.25 8.29 10.08
C GLY A 41 -6.81 8.00 8.70
N GLY A 42 -6.06 8.34 7.64
CA GLY A 42 -6.38 8.01 6.26
C GLY A 42 -5.52 6.88 5.70
N ASP A 43 -4.27 6.80 6.15
CA ASP A 43 -3.35 5.77 5.66
C ASP A 43 -3.60 4.43 6.36
N PHE A 44 -3.69 3.37 5.56
CA PHE A 44 -3.85 2.00 6.05
C PHE A 44 -2.95 1.06 5.24
N PHE A 45 -2.36 0.08 5.90
CA PHE A 45 -1.61 -0.99 5.27
C PHE A 45 -1.86 -2.32 5.99
N ASP A 46 -1.75 -3.40 5.24
CA ASP A 46 -1.73 -4.76 5.79
C ASP A 46 -0.95 -5.70 4.88
N MET A 47 -0.50 -6.83 5.42
CA MET A 47 0.26 -7.82 4.67
C MET A 47 0.10 -9.22 5.22
N LEU A 48 0.21 -10.22 4.35
CA LEU A 48 0.16 -11.64 4.65
C LEU A 48 1.25 -12.39 3.88
N SER A 49 1.82 -13.42 4.51
CA SER A 49 2.66 -14.38 3.82
C SER A 49 1.86 -15.66 3.57
N ILE A 50 1.72 -16.05 2.32
CA ILE A 50 0.99 -17.25 1.90
C ILE A 50 1.91 -18.04 0.98
N GLY A 51 2.37 -19.20 1.45
CA GLY A 51 3.40 -19.97 0.74
C GLY A 51 4.66 -19.13 0.50
N ASP A 52 5.12 -19.06 -0.74
CA ASP A 52 6.30 -18.29 -1.14
C ASP A 52 5.97 -16.84 -1.57
N ARG A 53 4.82 -16.32 -1.16
CA ARG A 53 4.31 -15.01 -1.57
C ARG A 53 4.09 -14.09 -0.38
N LEU A 54 4.52 -12.84 -0.52
CA LEU A 54 4.09 -11.73 0.33
C LEU A 54 2.99 -10.96 -0.40
N ILE A 55 1.78 -11.01 0.11
CA ILE A 55 0.65 -10.20 -0.37
C ILE A 55 0.55 -8.99 0.55
N PHE A 56 0.48 -7.79 -0.02
CA PHE A 56 0.42 -6.55 0.77
C PHE A 56 -0.44 -5.49 0.09
N ILE A 57 -0.99 -4.61 0.93
CA ILE A 57 -1.78 -3.46 0.48
C ILE A 57 -1.32 -2.21 1.23
N MET A 58 -1.44 -1.06 0.55
CA MET A 58 -1.32 0.26 1.14
C MET A 58 -2.40 1.15 0.54
N LEU A 59 -3.21 1.78 1.40
CA LEU A 59 -4.35 2.61 1.01
C LEU A 59 -4.21 4.01 1.61
N ASP A 60 -4.69 5.01 0.86
CA ASP A 60 -5.00 6.35 1.34
C ASP A 60 -6.52 6.52 1.27
N ILE A 61 -7.16 6.52 2.44
CA ILE A 61 -8.61 6.51 2.59
C ILE A 61 -9.09 7.94 2.80
N ALA A 62 -9.76 8.50 1.81
CA ALA A 62 -10.34 9.83 1.91
C ALA A 62 -11.52 9.87 2.88
N GLY A 63 -11.58 10.85 3.77
CA GLY A 63 -12.72 11.07 4.64
C GLY A 63 -12.37 11.43 6.09
N LYS A 64 -13.40 11.51 6.93
CA LYS A 64 -13.21 11.74 8.36
C LYS A 64 -12.69 10.49 9.05
N ARG A 65 -11.95 10.67 10.15
CA ARG A 65 -11.28 9.61 10.91
C ARG A 65 -12.15 8.36 11.18
N ASP A 66 -13.37 8.57 11.70
CA ASP A 66 -14.23 7.44 12.06
C ASP A 66 -14.67 6.66 10.83
N PHE A 67 -14.91 7.33 9.72
CA PHE A 67 -15.20 6.73 8.43
C PHE A 67 -13.97 5.97 7.89
N ALA A 68 -12.79 6.59 7.93
CA ALA A 68 -11.56 5.95 7.47
C ALA A 68 -11.24 4.69 8.27
N PHE A 69 -11.43 4.69 9.59
CA PHE A 69 -11.28 3.50 10.43
C PHE A 69 -12.26 2.39 10.05
N HIS A 70 -13.51 2.75 9.77
CA HIS A 70 -14.51 1.77 9.37
C HIS A 70 -14.15 1.11 8.02
N VAL A 71 -13.73 1.91 7.06
CA VAL A 71 -13.24 1.41 5.76
C VAL A 71 -12.02 0.53 5.96
N ALA A 72 -11.01 0.98 6.71
CA ALA A 72 -9.79 0.24 6.97
C ALA A 72 -10.08 -1.14 7.62
N ALA A 73 -10.93 -1.18 8.65
CA ALA A 73 -11.30 -2.42 9.33
C ALA A 73 -12.03 -3.40 8.40
N THR A 74 -12.96 -2.89 7.57
CA THR A 74 -13.68 -3.75 6.62
C THR A 74 -12.75 -4.25 5.51
N VAL A 75 -11.91 -3.36 4.96
CA VAL A 75 -10.94 -3.75 3.94
C VAL A 75 -9.95 -4.77 4.49
N GLN A 76 -9.52 -4.64 5.75
CA GLN A 76 -8.63 -5.61 6.37
C GLN A 76 -9.22 -7.01 6.42
N VAL A 77 -10.48 -7.14 6.83
CA VAL A 77 -11.18 -8.44 6.85
C VAL A 77 -11.25 -9.02 5.44
N VAL A 78 -11.72 -8.24 4.48
CA VAL A 78 -11.84 -8.69 3.08
C VAL A 78 -10.48 -9.05 2.50
N PHE A 79 -9.45 -8.24 2.76
CA PHE A 79 -8.08 -8.49 2.31
C PHE A 79 -7.57 -9.84 2.83
N ARG A 80 -7.66 -10.08 4.14
CA ARG A 80 -7.13 -11.30 4.77
C ARG A 80 -7.87 -12.54 4.29
N GLU A 81 -9.21 -12.54 4.30
CA GLU A 81 -10.02 -13.67 3.87
C GLU A 81 -9.81 -13.98 2.39
N ARG A 82 -9.86 -12.95 1.53
CA ARG A 82 -9.74 -13.17 0.09
C ARG A 82 -8.30 -13.47 -0.35
N ALA A 83 -7.28 -12.92 0.31
CA ALA A 83 -5.91 -13.29 0.02
C ALA A 83 -5.67 -14.77 0.35
N GLU A 84 -6.16 -15.25 1.50
CA GLU A 84 -6.07 -16.67 1.86
C GLU A 84 -6.76 -17.55 0.82
N ASP A 85 -8.00 -17.24 0.43
CA ASP A 85 -8.75 -18.00 -0.56
C ASP A 85 -8.05 -18.05 -1.94
N LEU A 86 -7.49 -16.92 -2.38
CA LEU A 86 -6.98 -16.76 -3.74
C LEU A 86 -5.53 -17.25 -3.91
N PHE A 87 -4.74 -17.25 -2.85
CA PHE A 87 -3.30 -17.55 -2.92
C PHE A 87 -2.90 -18.86 -2.24
N SER A 88 -3.83 -19.58 -1.58
CA SER A 88 -3.52 -20.87 -0.91
C SER A 88 -3.50 -22.07 -1.86
N ALA A 89 -4.20 -22.03 -2.98
CA ALA A 89 -4.26 -23.14 -3.94
C ALA A 89 -3.17 -23.02 -5.00
N GLU A 90 -2.46 -24.13 -5.28
CA GLU A 90 -1.47 -24.17 -6.37
C GLU A 90 -2.03 -24.94 -7.58
N PRO A 91 -1.74 -24.52 -8.82
CA PRO A 91 -0.97 -23.32 -9.21
C PRO A 91 -1.79 -22.03 -9.07
N VAL A 92 -1.15 -20.94 -8.65
CA VAL A 92 -1.76 -19.61 -8.56
C VAL A 92 -1.46 -18.79 -9.80
N ASN A 93 -2.48 -18.22 -10.42
CA ASN A 93 -2.34 -17.10 -11.35
C ASN A 93 -2.32 -15.80 -10.56
N GLU A 94 -1.15 -15.25 -10.26
CA GLU A 94 -0.99 -14.07 -9.40
C GLU A 94 -1.68 -12.83 -9.97
N ALA A 95 -1.71 -12.67 -11.30
CA ALA A 95 -2.37 -11.55 -11.95
C ALA A 95 -3.89 -11.61 -11.76
N ASP A 96 -4.49 -12.78 -11.93
CA ASP A 96 -5.91 -12.98 -11.66
C ASP A 96 -6.23 -12.83 -10.17
N ALA A 97 -5.40 -13.42 -9.30
CA ALA A 97 -5.60 -13.39 -7.86
C ALA A 97 -5.56 -11.95 -7.31
N ILE A 98 -4.55 -11.15 -7.70
CA ILE A 98 -4.45 -9.75 -7.25
C ILE A 98 -5.59 -8.90 -7.82
N THR A 99 -6.03 -9.17 -9.06
CA THR A 99 -7.17 -8.49 -9.67
C THR A 99 -8.45 -8.78 -8.91
N GLN A 100 -8.73 -10.05 -8.59
CA GLN A 100 -9.92 -10.45 -7.82
C GLN A 100 -9.89 -9.88 -6.39
N LEU A 101 -8.72 -9.84 -5.76
CA LEU A 101 -8.54 -9.25 -4.45
C LEU A 101 -8.89 -7.76 -4.45
N VAL A 102 -8.35 -7.00 -5.41
CA VAL A 102 -8.62 -5.56 -5.56
C VAL A 102 -10.09 -5.29 -5.87
N LEU A 103 -10.74 -6.11 -6.72
CA LEU A 103 -12.18 -6.01 -6.99
C LEU A 103 -13.04 -6.31 -5.76
N ALA A 104 -12.65 -7.26 -4.92
CA ALA A 104 -13.35 -7.55 -3.67
C ALA A 104 -13.25 -6.36 -2.69
N MET A 105 -12.07 -5.78 -2.52
CA MET A 105 -11.87 -4.58 -1.71
C MET A 105 -12.65 -3.38 -2.26
N ASN A 106 -12.67 -3.19 -3.58
CA ASN A 106 -13.46 -2.15 -4.24
C ASN A 106 -14.94 -2.25 -3.89
N ARG A 107 -15.52 -3.46 -3.98
CA ARG A 107 -16.93 -3.70 -3.63
C ARG A 107 -17.20 -3.40 -2.15
N ALA A 108 -16.33 -3.85 -1.26
CA ALA A 108 -16.47 -3.61 0.17
C ALA A 108 -16.45 -2.10 0.52
N ILE A 109 -15.58 -1.32 -0.11
CA ILE A 109 -15.53 0.13 0.06
C ILE A 109 -16.84 0.76 -0.45
N MET A 110 -17.34 0.35 -1.62
CA MET A 110 -18.58 0.87 -2.19
C MET A 110 -19.81 0.57 -1.31
N GLU A 111 -19.87 -0.61 -0.72
CA GLU A 111 -20.97 -1.00 0.20
C GLU A 111 -21.01 -0.10 1.45
N ILE A 112 -19.85 0.35 1.94
CA ILE A 112 -19.77 1.24 3.10
C ILE A 112 -20.06 2.69 2.71
N SER A 113 -19.46 3.16 1.62
CA SER A 113 -19.40 4.59 1.28
C SER A 113 -20.50 5.05 0.33
N GLY A 114 -21.19 4.11 -0.32
CA GLY A 114 -21.91 4.45 -1.53
C GLY A 114 -20.94 5.01 -2.58
N THR A 115 -21.34 6.04 -3.31
CA THR A 115 -20.46 6.71 -4.30
C THR A 115 -19.82 7.99 -3.76
N ALA A 116 -19.93 8.25 -2.45
CA ALA A 116 -19.54 9.54 -1.87
C ALA A 116 -18.05 9.63 -1.50
N HIS A 117 -17.38 8.49 -1.33
CA HIS A 117 -15.99 8.42 -0.92
C HIS A 117 -15.23 7.38 -1.72
N PHE A 118 -13.97 7.65 -1.98
CA PHE A 118 -13.07 6.74 -2.67
C PHE A 118 -11.75 6.63 -1.89
N SER A 119 -10.98 5.61 -2.20
CA SER A 119 -9.65 5.39 -1.65
C SER A 119 -8.68 5.12 -2.78
N THR A 120 -7.52 5.74 -2.74
CA THR A 120 -6.42 5.31 -3.60
C THR A 120 -5.67 4.18 -2.93
N GLY A 121 -5.12 3.25 -3.72
CA GLY A 121 -4.47 2.10 -3.12
C GLY A 121 -3.47 1.41 -4.04
N PHE A 122 -2.51 0.76 -3.41
CA PHE A 122 -1.58 -0.16 -4.05
C PHE A 122 -1.76 -1.54 -3.45
N ALA A 123 -1.92 -2.55 -4.30
CA ALA A 123 -1.95 -3.95 -3.90
C ALA A 123 -0.84 -4.70 -4.64
N GLY A 124 -0.03 -5.47 -3.94
CA GLY A 124 1.10 -6.20 -4.49
C GLY A 124 1.16 -7.64 -4.00
N CYS A 125 1.64 -8.51 -4.88
CA CYS A 125 2.06 -9.87 -4.59
C CYS A 125 3.53 -10.02 -4.99
N PHE A 126 4.41 -10.16 -4.01
CA PHE A 126 5.83 -10.41 -4.24
C PHE A 126 6.13 -11.90 -4.08
N HIS A 127 6.58 -12.54 -5.14
CA HIS A 127 7.00 -13.94 -5.13
C HIS A 127 8.47 -14.03 -4.73
N GLN A 128 8.74 -14.57 -3.55
CA GLN A 128 10.07 -14.54 -2.93
C GLN A 128 11.14 -15.24 -3.76
N SER A 129 10.89 -16.46 -4.23
CA SER A 129 11.89 -17.23 -5.00
C SER A 129 12.13 -16.65 -6.39
N LEU A 130 11.07 -16.20 -7.08
CA LEU A 130 11.20 -15.65 -8.43
C LEU A 130 11.66 -14.18 -8.40
N GLY A 131 11.35 -13.43 -7.33
CA GLY A 131 11.60 -12.01 -7.27
C GLY A 131 10.66 -11.20 -8.16
N THR A 132 9.52 -11.76 -8.55
CA THR A 132 8.52 -11.05 -9.32
C THR A 132 7.59 -10.28 -8.39
N LEU A 133 7.20 -9.08 -8.80
CA LEU A 133 6.16 -8.27 -8.17
C LEU A 133 5.01 -8.13 -9.14
N THR A 134 3.88 -8.75 -8.83
CA THR A 134 2.60 -8.55 -9.51
C THR A 134 1.80 -7.53 -8.73
N TYR A 135 1.32 -6.45 -9.38
CA TYR A 135 0.70 -5.33 -8.66
C TYR A 135 -0.43 -4.65 -9.42
N ILE A 136 -1.28 -3.97 -8.66
CA ILE A 136 -2.26 -2.99 -9.13
C ILE A 136 -2.08 -1.70 -8.32
N SER A 137 -1.89 -0.59 -9.03
CA SER A 137 -1.88 0.76 -8.46
C SER A 137 -3.19 1.47 -8.80
N ALA A 138 -4.16 1.38 -7.89
CA ALA A 138 -5.51 1.91 -8.03
C ALA A 138 -5.56 3.42 -7.69
N GLY A 139 -5.00 4.25 -8.58
CA GLY A 139 -4.90 5.69 -8.37
C GLY A 139 -3.97 6.09 -7.23
N TYR A 140 -3.13 5.19 -6.74
CA TYR A 140 -2.17 5.46 -5.67
C TYR A 140 -1.05 6.39 -6.15
N THR A 141 -0.33 7.01 -5.20
CA THR A 141 0.92 7.73 -5.50
C THR A 141 1.87 6.80 -6.22
N PRO A 142 2.69 7.30 -7.16
CA PRO A 142 3.62 6.46 -7.88
C PRO A 142 4.54 5.70 -6.93
N ALA A 143 4.62 4.38 -7.10
CA ALA A 143 5.61 3.57 -6.44
C ALA A 143 6.96 3.74 -7.13
N LEU A 144 8.06 3.74 -6.38
CA LEU A 144 9.41 3.84 -6.93
C LEU A 144 10.14 2.51 -6.72
N VAL A 145 10.86 2.08 -7.74
CA VAL A 145 11.78 0.95 -7.65
C VAL A 145 13.18 1.45 -7.94
N ARG A 146 14.11 1.18 -7.02
CA ARG A 146 15.55 1.36 -7.23
C ARG A 146 16.20 0.00 -7.46
N ASP A 147 16.94 -0.12 -8.53
CA ASP A 147 17.75 -1.26 -8.89
C ASP A 147 19.14 -0.86 -9.38
N SER A 148 19.86 -1.77 -10.05
CA SER A 148 21.18 -1.52 -10.64
C SER A 148 21.16 -0.49 -11.79
N HIS A 149 19.99 -0.25 -12.40
CA HIS A 149 19.80 0.68 -13.52
C HIS A 149 19.37 2.08 -13.07
N GLY A 150 19.03 2.24 -11.79
CA GLY A 150 18.61 3.51 -11.19
C GLY A 150 17.24 3.46 -10.55
N VAL A 151 16.54 4.61 -10.54
CA VAL A 151 15.19 4.72 -9.96
C VAL A 151 14.16 4.85 -11.07
N GLN A 152 13.26 3.90 -11.12
CA GLN A 152 12.12 3.88 -12.03
C GLN A 152 10.80 4.01 -11.26
N GLU A 153 9.76 4.46 -11.95
CA GLU A 153 8.43 4.67 -11.41
C GLU A 153 7.49 3.59 -11.92
N LEU A 154 6.76 2.97 -11.00
CA LEU A 154 5.65 2.09 -11.32
C LEU A 154 4.38 2.96 -11.41
N ALA A 155 3.96 3.26 -12.64
CA ALA A 155 2.81 4.12 -12.87
C ALA A 155 1.50 3.52 -12.35
N ALA A 156 0.55 4.39 -12.00
CA ALA A 156 -0.81 3.96 -11.70
C ALA A 156 -1.45 3.32 -12.95
N ASN A 157 -2.06 2.16 -12.77
CA ASN A 157 -2.65 1.36 -13.85
C ASN A 157 -4.12 1.00 -13.57
N GLY A 158 -4.71 1.58 -12.52
CA GLY A 158 -6.09 1.37 -12.12
C GLY A 158 -6.78 2.64 -11.62
N LEU A 159 -8.10 2.57 -11.50
CA LEU A 159 -8.93 3.64 -10.94
C LEU A 159 -9.00 3.52 -9.42
N PRO A 160 -9.15 4.64 -8.68
CA PRO A 160 -9.36 4.62 -7.25
C PRO A 160 -10.50 3.68 -6.84
N LEU A 161 -10.33 3.01 -5.70
CA LEU A 161 -11.30 2.07 -5.15
C LEU A 161 -12.51 2.81 -4.60
N GLY A 162 -13.70 2.22 -4.73
CA GLY A 162 -14.95 2.81 -4.28
C GLY A 162 -15.58 3.80 -5.24
N LEU A 163 -14.95 4.09 -6.39
CA LEU A 163 -15.44 5.08 -7.34
C LEU A 163 -16.42 4.48 -8.36
N PHE A 164 -16.13 3.28 -8.86
CA PHE A 164 -16.91 2.58 -9.86
C PHE A 164 -17.07 1.11 -9.55
N MET A 165 -18.30 0.60 -9.66
CA MET A 165 -18.59 -0.81 -9.37
C MET A 165 -17.91 -1.79 -10.34
N HIS A 166 -17.74 -1.40 -11.57
CA HIS A 166 -17.17 -2.20 -12.65
C HIS A 166 -15.85 -1.63 -13.17
N ALA A 167 -15.05 -1.02 -12.27
CA ALA A 167 -13.72 -0.58 -12.65
C ALA A 167 -12.89 -1.80 -13.08
N THR A 168 -12.37 -1.76 -14.31
CA THR A 168 -11.36 -2.73 -14.76
C THR A 168 -10.04 -2.37 -14.09
N GLN A 169 -9.40 -3.38 -13.54
CA GLN A 169 -8.09 -3.27 -12.91
C GLN A 169 -7.20 -4.33 -13.56
N ASP A 170 -6.17 -3.91 -14.28
CA ASP A 170 -5.26 -4.83 -14.95
C ASP A 170 -3.96 -4.93 -14.15
N ALA A 171 -3.66 -6.14 -13.66
CA ALA A 171 -2.43 -6.38 -12.95
C ALA A 171 -1.22 -6.22 -13.86
N GLN A 172 -0.20 -5.57 -13.36
CA GLN A 172 1.11 -5.45 -14.00
C GLN A 172 2.12 -6.31 -13.26
N MET A 173 3.18 -6.69 -13.93
CA MET A 173 4.26 -7.47 -13.34
C MET A 173 5.61 -6.82 -13.65
N THR A 174 6.47 -6.78 -12.66
CA THR A 174 7.88 -6.39 -12.79
C THR A 174 8.76 -7.36 -12.01
N VAL A 175 10.06 -7.33 -12.27
CA VAL A 175 11.06 -8.12 -11.53
C VAL A 175 11.80 -7.16 -10.61
N LEU A 176 11.88 -7.51 -9.34
CA LEU A 176 12.79 -6.87 -8.41
C LEU A 176 14.10 -7.68 -8.42
N GLU A 177 15.18 -7.12 -8.95
CA GLU A 177 16.50 -7.75 -8.93
C GLU A 177 17.03 -7.93 -7.50
N PRO A 178 17.95 -8.88 -7.25
CA PRO A 178 18.64 -8.94 -5.97
C PRO A 178 19.28 -7.59 -5.61
N GLY A 179 18.95 -7.04 -4.43
CA GLY A 179 19.34 -5.72 -3.99
C GLY A 179 18.39 -4.58 -4.41
N ALA A 180 17.38 -4.86 -5.23
CA ALA A 180 16.36 -3.87 -5.58
C ALA A 180 15.48 -3.53 -4.38
N MET A 181 15.01 -2.27 -4.37
CA MET A 181 14.12 -1.74 -3.34
C MET A 181 12.87 -1.16 -3.99
N LEU A 182 11.70 -1.63 -3.56
CA LEU A 182 10.41 -0.98 -3.82
C LEU A 182 10.11 -0.01 -2.68
N LEU A 183 9.67 1.19 -3.02
CA LEU A 183 9.23 2.22 -2.09
C LEU A 183 7.82 2.67 -2.41
N LEU A 184 6.90 2.50 -1.46
CA LEU A 184 5.56 3.10 -1.45
C LEU A 184 5.53 4.21 -0.40
N PHE A 185 4.78 5.25 -0.68
CA PHE A 185 4.63 6.37 0.27
C PHE A 185 3.26 7.02 0.09
N SER A 186 2.72 7.55 1.18
CA SER A 186 1.41 8.18 1.14
C SER A 186 1.44 9.54 0.46
N ARG A 187 0.28 9.98 0.02
CA ARG A 187 0.07 11.33 -0.51
C ARG A 187 0.47 12.40 0.51
N GLY A 188 0.19 12.16 1.80
CA GLY A 188 0.59 13.08 2.86
C GLY A 188 2.10 13.33 2.92
N LEU A 189 2.92 12.32 2.62
CA LEU A 189 4.37 12.49 2.54
C LEU A 189 4.75 13.41 1.37
N MET A 190 4.14 13.27 0.21
CA MET A 190 4.39 14.15 -0.94
C MET A 190 3.96 15.59 -0.66
N GLU A 191 2.80 15.76 -0.01
CA GLU A 191 2.21 17.06 0.33
C GLU A 191 2.83 17.72 1.58
N ALA A 192 3.77 17.03 2.25
CA ALA A 192 4.52 17.60 3.38
C ALA A 192 5.15 18.93 3.01
N ARG A 193 4.80 20.04 3.71
CA ARG A 193 5.12 21.40 3.24
C ARG A 193 6.07 22.15 4.14
N ASN A 194 7.01 22.82 3.48
CA ASN A 194 7.73 23.95 4.02
C ASN A 194 7.22 25.24 3.34
N ARG A 195 6.44 26.06 4.06
CA ARG A 195 5.76 27.25 3.52
C ARG A 195 4.87 26.89 2.31
N ARG A 196 5.31 27.20 1.07
CA ARG A 196 4.59 26.94 -0.17
C ARG A 196 5.16 25.78 -0.99
N THR A 197 6.26 25.18 -0.52
CA THR A 197 6.96 24.13 -1.25
C THR A 197 6.63 22.78 -0.65
N GLU A 198 6.06 21.88 -1.45
CA GLU A 198 5.83 20.49 -1.09
C GLU A 198 7.14 19.70 -1.11
N PHE A 199 7.19 18.62 -0.36
CA PHE A 199 8.30 17.67 -0.42
C PHE A 199 8.38 17.10 -1.85
N GLY A 200 7.28 16.54 -2.33
CA GLY A 200 7.09 16.12 -3.72
C GLY A 200 7.90 14.89 -4.11
N ILE A 201 7.51 14.30 -5.24
CA ILE A 201 8.10 13.05 -5.74
C ILE A 201 9.59 13.18 -6.07
N GLU A 202 10.03 14.33 -6.56
CA GLU A 202 11.43 14.52 -6.95
C GLU A 202 12.39 14.42 -5.77
N ARG A 203 12.00 14.91 -4.58
CA ARG A 203 12.82 14.73 -3.37
C ARG A 203 12.78 13.29 -2.87
N VAL A 204 11.65 12.61 -2.95
CA VAL A 204 11.59 11.17 -2.65
C VAL A 204 12.53 10.40 -3.58
N ARG A 205 12.51 10.70 -4.88
CA ARG A 205 13.40 10.10 -5.88
C ARG A 205 14.88 10.39 -5.56
N GLN A 206 15.22 11.62 -5.18
CA GLN A 206 16.58 12.00 -4.80
C GLN A 206 17.05 11.22 -3.56
N VAL A 207 16.21 11.14 -2.52
CA VAL A 207 16.53 10.35 -1.31
C VAL A 207 16.78 8.89 -1.70
N LEU A 208 15.86 8.28 -2.46
CA LEU A 208 16.01 6.89 -2.89
C LEU A 208 17.27 6.66 -3.73
N THR A 209 17.62 7.60 -4.62
CA THR A 209 18.82 7.53 -5.47
C THR A 209 20.11 7.61 -4.65
N SER A 210 20.15 8.50 -3.65
CA SER A 210 21.37 8.76 -2.85
C SER A 210 21.45 7.88 -1.60
N SER A 211 20.39 7.14 -1.26
CA SER A 211 20.33 6.31 -0.06
C SER A 211 21.40 5.23 -0.06
N SER A 212 22.08 5.11 1.05
CA SER A 212 23.00 4.01 1.38
C SER A 212 22.37 2.98 2.31
N ALA A 213 21.06 3.04 2.51
CA ALA A 213 20.34 2.09 3.37
C ALA A 213 20.54 0.65 2.88
N THR A 214 20.89 -0.22 3.81
CA THR A 214 21.09 -1.66 3.58
C THR A 214 19.94 -2.52 4.10
N SER A 215 18.88 -1.88 4.59
CA SER A 215 17.66 -2.52 5.09
C SER A 215 16.42 -1.73 4.70
N ALA A 216 15.28 -2.42 4.60
CA ALA A 216 14.00 -1.78 4.34
C ALA A 216 13.63 -0.75 5.43
N GLU A 217 13.92 -1.08 6.69
CA GLU A 217 13.70 -0.21 7.85
C GLU A 217 14.53 1.07 7.78
N GLY A 218 15.81 0.95 7.43
CA GLY A 218 16.71 2.10 7.26
C GLY A 218 16.21 3.04 6.17
N LEU A 219 15.77 2.49 5.03
CA LEU A 219 15.22 3.29 3.93
C LEU A 219 13.95 4.03 4.34
N CYS A 220 13.00 3.34 4.99
CA CYS A 220 11.77 3.98 5.49
C CYS A 220 12.08 5.15 6.44
N SER A 221 13.02 4.94 7.36
CA SER A 221 13.44 5.97 8.33
C SER A 221 14.07 7.17 7.62
N GLU A 222 14.98 6.93 6.69
CA GLU A 222 15.66 7.98 5.91
C GLU A 222 14.67 8.85 5.14
N VAL A 223 13.73 8.23 4.41
CA VAL A 223 12.70 8.96 3.64
C VAL A 223 11.82 9.81 4.56
N LEU A 224 11.37 9.24 5.68
CA LEU A 224 10.52 9.95 6.62
C LEU A 224 11.25 11.11 7.29
N GLU A 225 12.50 10.93 7.69
CA GLU A 225 13.35 11.97 8.29
C GLU A 225 13.60 13.14 7.33
N HIS A 226 13.84 12.86 6.04
CA HIS A 226 13.97 13.88 5.02
C HIS A 226 12.68 14.70 4.86
N ALA A 227 11.53 14.07 4.86
CA ALA A 227 10.23 14.75 4.80
C ALA A 227 10.00 15.64 6.04
N LEU A 228 10.23 15.11 7.24
CA LEU A 228 10.10 15.85 8.50
C LEU A 228 11.09 17.02 8.59
N THR A 229 12.32 16.82 8.17
CA THR A 229 13.34 17.88 8.08
C THR A 229 12.92 18.97 7.11
N HIS A 230 12.38 18.62 5.94
CA HIS A 230 11.84 19.58 4.97
C HIS A 230 10.73 20.44 5.58
N MET A 231 9.89 19.90 6.43
CA MET A 231 8.80 20.62 7.10
C MET A 231 9.28 21.65 8.14
N HIS A 232 10.53 21.59 8.61
CA HIS A 232 11.10 22.48 9.63
C HIS A 232 10.23 22.62 10.88
N GLY A 233 9.73 21.51 11.41
CA GLY A 233 8.89 21.50 12.62
C GLY A 233 7.48 22.05 12.45
N ARG A 234 7.00 22.24 11.22
CA ARG A 234 5.61 22.61 10.96
C ARG A 234 4.66 21.50 11.34
N ARG A 235 3.43 21.87 11.62
CA ARG A 235 2.37 20.90 11.90
C ARG A 235 2.15 19.99 10.69
N ILE A 236 1.98 18.71 11.00
CA ILE A 236 1.61 17.70 10.03
C ILE A 236 0.09 17.75 9.87
N ASP A 237 -0.37 17.96 8.65
CA ASP A 237 -1.80 18.04 8.33
C ASP A 237 -2.38 16.67 7.92
N ASN A 238 -1.55 15.80 7.33
CA ASN A 238 -1.91 14.44 6.86
C ASN A 238 -0.95 13.40 7.45
N ASP A 239 -1.38 12.15 7.45
CA ASP A 239 -0.53 11.02 7.83
C ASP A 239 0.63 10.87 6.83
N LEU A 240 1.83 10.57 7.34
CA LEU A 240 3.02 10.31 6.56
C LEU A 240 3.38 8.84 6.71
N SER A 241 3.20 8.06 5.66
CA SER A 241 3.49 6.64 5.67
C SER A 241 4.47 6.28 4.57
N VAL A 242 5.40 5.39 4.90
CA VAL A 242 6.40 4.85 3.97
C VAL A 242 6.46 3.35 4.17
N LEU A 243 6.34 2.59 3.08
CA LEU A 243 6.58 1.16 3.03
C LEU A 243 7.75 0.89 2.09
N ALA A 244 8.73 0.13 2.55
CA ALA A 244 9.82 -0.37 1.71
C ALA A 244 9.81 -1.91 1.71
N LEU A 245 10.04 -2.48 0.52
CA LEU A 245 10.34 -3.89 0.34
C LEU A 245 11.68 -3.98 -0.37
N MET A 246 12.64 -4.65 0.25
CA MET A 246 14.00 -4.84 -0.27
C MET A 246 14.20 -6.32 -0.58
N ARG A 247 14.51 -6.65 -1.83
CA ARG A 247 14.98 -7.99 -2.19
C ARG A 247 16.44 -8.14 -1.76
N LEU A 248 16.71 -9.12 -0.91
CA LEU A 248 18.06 -9.37 -0.44
C LEU A 248 18.94 -9.87 -1.60
N ALA A 249 20.20 -9.45 -1.61
CA ALA A 249 21.19 -10.06 -2.49
C ALA A 249 21.35 -11.54 -2.11
N ALA A 250 21.45 -12.41 -3.09
CA ALA A 250 21.79 -13.80 -2.81
C ALA A 250 23.11 -13.83 -2.02
N ALA A 251 23.13 -14.52 -0.88
CA ALA A 251 24.39 -14.74 -0.18
C ALA A 251 25.36 -15.35 -1.19
N ALA A 252 26.51 -14.69 -1.40
CA ALA A 252 27.56 -15.25 -2.22
C ALA A 252 27.88 -16.62 -1.66
N THR A 253 27.45 -17.69 -2.34
CA THR A 253 27.87 -19.04 -2.01
C THR A 253 29.37 -19.05 -2.24
N ALA A 254 30.14 -19.03 -1.16
CA ALA A 254 31.57 -19.28 -1.26
C ALA A 254 31.71 -20.66 -1.91
N LEU A 255 32.16 -20.65 -3.15
CA LEU A 255 32.63 -21.86 -3.84
C LEU A 255 33.99 -22.15 -3.20
N ASP A 256 33.99 -23.07 -2.25
CA ASP A 256 35.21 -23.73 -1.79
C ASP A 256 35.71 -24.75 -2.82
#